data_988b89349cab38f759b430488efa8500
#
_entry.id   988b89349cab38f759b430488efa8500
#
_cell.length_a   1.000
_cell.length_b   1.000
_cell.length_c   1.000
_cell.angle_alpha   90.00
_cell.angle_beta   90.00
_cell.angle_gamma   90.00
#
_symmetry.space_group_name_H-M   'P 1'
#
loop_
_entity.id
_entity.type
_entity.pdbx_description
1 polymer ?
#
loop_
_entity_poly.entity_id
_entity_poly.type
_entity_poly.pdbx_seq_one_letter_code
_entity_poly.pdbx_strand_id
1 'polypeptide(L)'
;GGSSDAGKEVSKLVDNLGAVVITTTAGKGVINDNHPLVISGGTVRAEAREYISKADLILAVGTEMAETDNYVGKYPINGKIVRVDIDEKKINDNYQASVGLVGDAKETVKKLNAKLNNSVSLEQLESVKNAVIEIKRKIDANLTKSEKRHKKLLTILRKIAPSETIFSTDACQLSYTGVFDFNIPEARKWLHPVGFCALGNALPNAIGAKMALPTTPVAVLVGDGGFMFSMPELLSAKEQNLSLPIIIWENGG
;
A
#
# COMPACT_ATOMS: atom_id res chain seq x y z
N GLY A 1 2.41 -6.36 -2.91
CA GLY A 1 1.62 -7.59 -2.73
C GLY A 1 2.49 -8.78 -2.36
N GLY A 2 3.47 -9.15 -3.18
CA GLY A 2 4.30 -10.36 -2.96
C GLY A 2 5.12 -10.38 -1.67
N SER A 3 5.32 -9.24 -1.02
CA SER A 3 6.02 -9.15 0.28
C SER A 3 5.08 -9.12 1.50
N SER A 4 3.78 -9.35 1.35
CA SER A 4 2.79 -9.22 2.44
C SER A 4 3.09 -10.09 3.66
N ASP A 5 3.71 -11.25 3.48
CA ASP A 5 4.10 -12.17 4.56
C ASP A 5 5.52 -11.91 5.11
N ALA A 6 6.23 -10.93 4.53
CA ALA A 6 7.62 -10.61 4.86
C ALA A 6 7.75 -9.35 5.74
N GLY A 7 6.67 -8.88 6.36
CA GLY A 7 6.64 -7.58 7.03
C GLY A 7 7.73 -7.39 8.09
N LYS A 8 7.97 -8.39 8.92
CA LYS A 8 9.01 -8.35 9.96
C LYS A 8 10.42 -8.30 9.35
N GLU A 9 10.66 -9.13 8.34
CA GLU A 9 11.94 -9.22 7.65
C GLU A 9 12.23 -7.92 6.88
N VAL A 10 11.21 -7.36 6.22
CA VAL A 10 11.33 -6.09 5.48
C VAL A 10 11.54 -4.93 6.45
N SER A 11 10.83 -4.86 7.58
CA SER A 11 11.05 -3.83 8.61
C SER A 11 12.49 -3.86 9.11
N LYS A 12 12.99 -5.04 9.46
CA LYS A 12 14.39 -5.21 9.89
C LYS A 12 15.38 -4.77 8.81
N LEU A 13 15.10 -5.08 7.55
CA LEU A 13 15.96 -4.69 6.43
C LEU A 13 16.02 -3.16 6.29
N VAL A 14 14.87 -2.52 6.41
CA VAL A 14 14.74 -1.05 6.34
C VAL A 14 15.53 -0.37 7.46
N ASP A 15 15.40 -0.88 8.69
CA ASP A 15 16.16 -0.36 9.84
C ASP A 15 17.67 -0.54 9.64
N ASN A 16 18.11 -1.70 9.15
CA ASN A 16 19.51 -1.99 8.88
C ASN A 16 20.11 -1.09 7.77
N LEU A 17 19.31 -0.79 6.73
CA LEU A 17 19.76 0.01 5.59
C LEU A 17 19.52 1.52 5.77
N GLY A 18 18.66 1.91 6.71
CA GLY A 18 18.17 3.30 6.80
C GLY A 18 17.54 3.77 5.49
N ALA A 19 16.82 2.89 4.80
CA ALA A 19 16.29 3.16 3.48
C ALA A 19 14.85 3.68 3.53
N VAL A 20 14.51 4.59 2.62
CA VAL A 20 13.10 4.98 2.42
C VAL A 20 12.33 3.80 1.84
N VAL A 21 11.16 3.55 2.40
CA VAL A 21 10.21 2.57 1.86
C VAL A 21 9.06 3.29 1.19
N ILE A 22 8.82 2.95 -0.06
CA ILE A 22 7.66 3.43 -0.81
C ILE A 22 6.85 2.21 -1.20
N THR A 23 5.65 2.07 -0.64
CA THR A 23 4.79 0.92 -0.92
C THR A 23 3.93 1.17 -2.15
N THR A 24 3.66 0.11 -2.90
CA THR A 24 2.58 0.08 -3.89
C THR A 24 1.22 -0.02 -3.19
N THR A 25 0.13 0.13 -3.92
CA THR A 25 -1.23 -0.06 -3.40
C THR A 25 -1.41 -1.44 -2.76
N ALA A 26 -0.96 -2.50 -3.44
CA ALA A 26 -1.04 -3.87 -2.94
C ALA A 26 -0.02 -4.18 -1.83
N GLY A 27 1.04 -3.38 -1.70
CA GLY A 27 2.06 -3.50 -0.66
C GLY A 27 1.74 -2.72 0.61
N LYS A 28 0.61 -2.01 0.65
CA LYS A 28 0.20 -1.20 1.80
C LYS A 28 0.14 -2.01 3.09
N GLY A 29 0.74 -1.48 4.15
CA GLY A 29 0.82 -2.16 5.45
C GLY A 29 1.87 -3.28 5.56
N VAL A 30 2.67 -3.56 4.52
CA VAL A 30 3.77 -4.53 4.63
C VAL A 30 4.76 -4.14 5.74
N ILE A 31 4.95 -2.85 5.93
CA ILE A 31 5.50 -2.22 7.13
C ILE A 31 4.41 -1.29 7.65
N ASN A 32 4.36 -1.09 8.95
CA ASN A 32 3.43 -0.12 9.54
C ASN A 32 3.55 1.24 8.83
N ASP A 33 2.46 1.76 8.28
CA ASP A 33 2.44 3.02 7.54
C ASP A 33 2.85 4.23 8.39
N ASN A 34 2.83 4.11 9.74
CA ASN A 34 3.34 5.13 10.66
C ASN A 34 4.86 5.05 10.88
N HIS A 35 5.54 4.05 10.33
CA HIS A 35 6.99 3.97 10.45
C HIS A 35 7.66 5.21 9.84
N PRO A 36 8.67 5.83 10.48
CA PRO A 36 9.23 7.11 10.06
C PRO A 36 9.89 7.10 8.66
N LEU A 37 10.26 5.93 8.15
CA LEU A 37 10.88 5.76 6.84
C LEU A 37 9.89 5.33 5.74
N VAL A 38 8.58 5.26 6.02
CA VAL A 38 7.56 4.76 5.08
C VAL A 38 6.77 5.90 4.44
N ILE A 39 6.64 5.83 3.12
CA ILE A 39 5.69 6.60 2.30
C ILE A 39 4.69 5.59 1.74
N SER A 40 3.57 5.42 2.47
CA SER A 40 2.55 4.43 2.13
C SER A 40 1.84 4.77 0.84
N GLY A 41 1.64 3.77 -0.04
CA GLY A 41 1.01 3.95 -1.33
C GLY A 41 1.64 5.05 -2.20
N GLY A 42 2.89 5.39 -1.89
CA GLY A 42 3.55 6.58 -2.46
C GLY A 42 3.78 6.51 -3.96
N THR A 43 3.82 5.33 -4.55
CA THR A 43 4.05 5.18 -6.00
C THR A 43 3.02 5.93 -6.86
N VAL A 44 1.81 6.15 -6.37
CA VAL A 44 0.79 6.94 -7.08
C VAL A 44 1.03 8.45 -7.05
N ARG A 45 1.99 8.94 -6.23
CA ARG A 45 2.30 10.36 -6.05
C ARG A 45 3.55 10.77 -6.81
N ALA A 46 3.46 11.88 -7.54
CA ALA A 46 4.59 12.41 -8.34
C ALA A 46 5.82 12.72 -7.47
N GLU A 47 5.60 13.24 -6.26
CA GLU A 47 6.64 13.61 -5.31
C GLU A 47 7.48 12.39 -4.88
N ALA A 48 6.83 11.25 -4.66
CA ALA A 48 7.51 10.01 -4.31
C ALA A 48 8.21 9.39 -5.53
N ARG A 49 7.60 9.44 -6.72
CA ARG A 49 8.24 8.98 -7.96
C ARG A 49 9.48 9.82 -8.31
N GLU A 50 9.44 11.13 -8.09
CA GLU A 50 10.62 12.00 -8.23
C GLU A 50 11.76 11.58 -7.29
N TYR A 51 11.44 11.19 -6.06
CA TYR A 51 12.43 10.67 -5.13
C TYR A 51 13.02 9.33 -5.61
N ILE A 52 12.15 8.38 -6.05
CA ILE A 52 12.58 7.10 -6.61
C ILE A 52 13.53 7.31 -7.81
N SER A 53 13.21 8.26 -8.70
CA SER A 53 14.01 8.51 -9.91
C SER A 53 15.44 8.97 -9.61
N LYS A 54 15.67 9.54 -8.43
CA LYS A 54 16.97 10.06 -7.98
C LYS A 54 17.75 9.06 -7.13
N ALA A 55 17.15 7.92 -6.77
CA ALA A 55 17.81 6.91 -5.97
C ALA A 55 18.99 6.29 -6.75
N ASP A 56 20.12 6.06 -6.09
CA ASP A 56 21.27 5.33 -6.61
C ASP A 56 21.03 3.83 -6.69
N LEU A 57 20.23 3.30 -5.75
CA LEU A 57 19.84 1.91 -5.68
C LEU A 57 18.37 1.78 -5.28
N ILE A 58 17.65 0.94 -6.00
CA ILE A 58 16.28 0.53 -5.68
C ILE A 58 16.25 -0.96 -5.41
N LEU A 59 15.74 -1.36 -4.25
CA LEU A 59 15.43 -2.73 -3.93
C LEU A 59 13.91 -2.95 -4.09
N ALA A 60 13.51 -3.58 -5.18
CA ALA A 60 12.12 -3.89 -5.49
C ALA A 60 11.79 -5.31 -5.00
N VAL A 61 10.93 -5.43 -3.99
CA VAL A 61 10.62 -6.71 -3.34
C VAL A 61 9.16 -7.09 -3.57
N GLY A 62 8.93 -8.16 -4.35
CA GLY A 62 7.61 -8.71 -4.61
C GLY A 62 6.65 -7.70 -5.24
N THR A 63 7.15 -6.92 -6.20
CA THR A 63 6.36 -5.91 -6.93
C THR A 63 6.63 -5.97 -8.42
N GLU A 64 5.58 -5.90 -9.21
CA GLU A 64 5.70 -5.82 -10.68
C GLU A 64 6.16 -4.44 -11.16
N MET A 65 6.09 -3.41 -10.31
CA MET A 65 6.33 -2.01 -10.68
C MET A 65 5.47 -1.61 -11.90
N ALA A 66 4.21 -2.07 -11.90
CA ALA A 66 3.28 -1.92 -13.01
C ALA A 66 2.67 -0.51 -13.07
N GLU A 67 2.10 -0.16 -14.22
CA GLU A 67 1.40 1.12 -14.43
C GLU A 67 0.24 1.30 -13.45
N THR A 68 -0.46 0.22 -13.11
CA THR A 68 -1.56 0.22 -12.12
C THR A 68 -1.10 0.59 -10.70
N ASP A 69 0.17 0.38 -10.38
CA ASP A 69 0.75 0.80 -9.09
C ASP A 69 1.10 2.29 -9.04
N ASN A 70 1.28 2.92 -10.20
CA ASN A 70 1.82 4.28 -10.32
C ASN A 70 0.78 5.28 -10.83
N TYR A 71 -0.31 4.82 -11.45
CA TYR A 71 -1.30 5.59 -12.22
C TYR A 71 -0.68 6.41 -13.38
N VAL A 72 0.52 6.04 -13.77
CA VAL A 72 1.25 6.56 -14.93
C VAL A 72 2.00 5.41 -15.60
N GLY A 73 2.41 5.61 -16.82
CA GLY A 73 3.33 4.68 -17.48
C GLY A 73 4.69 4.58 -16.78
N LYS A 74 5.68 4.07 -17.46
CA LYS A 74 7.05 4.01 -16.94
C LYS A 74 7.56 5.42 -16.64
N TYR A 75 8.21 5.58 -15.51
CA TYR A 75 8.93 6.80 -15.14
C TYR A 75 10.44 6.53 -15.06
N PRO A 76 11.29 7.55 -15.26
CA PRO A 76 12.73 7.35 -15.29
C PRO A 76 13.25 6.87 -13.92
N ILE A 77 14.13 5.88 -13.95
CA ILE A 77 14.91 5.39 -12.82
C ILE A 77 16.38 5.46 -13.23
N ASN A 78 17.14 6.30 -12.52
CA ASN A 78 18.55 6.54 -12.88
C ASN A 78 19.52 5.59 -12.19
N GLY A 79 19.09 5.02 -11.05
CA GLY A 79 19.91 4.11 -10.25
C GLY A 79 19.82 2.65 -10.68
N LYS A 80 20.58 1.81 -9.97
CA LYS A 80 20.54 0.37 -10.15
C LYS A 80 19.27 -0.21 -9.53
N ILE A 81 18.72 -1.26 -10.14
CA ILE A 81 17.56 -1.97 -9.63
C ILE A 81 17.96 -3.39 -9.24
N VAL A 82 17.77 -3.73 -7.98
CA VAL A 82 17.79 -5.10 -7.48
C VAL A 82 16.35 -5.57 -7.33
N ARG A 83 15.97 -6.64 -7.99
CA ARG A 83 14.61 -7.19 -7.93
C ARG A 83 14.59 -8.53 -7.21
N VAL A 84 13.60 -8.68 -6.34
CA VAL A 84 13.24 -9.95 -5.70
C VAL A 84 11.84 -10.30 -6.15
N ASP A 85 11.70 -11.38 -6.88
CA ASP A 85 10.40 -11.89 -7.32
C ASP A 85 10.40 -13.41 -7.33
N ILE A 86 9.25 -14.03 -7.11
CA ILE A 86 9.09 -15.48 -7.18
C ILE A 86 9.01 -15.98 -8.62
N ASP A 87 8.57 -15.13 -9.53
CA ASP A 87 8.48 -15.41 -10.97
C ASP A 87 9.69 -14.82 -11.70
N GLU A 88 10.53 -15.68 -12.26
CA GLU A 88 11.69 -15.29 -13.06
C GLU A 88 11.34 -14.35 -14.21
N LYS A 89 10.18 -14.53 -14.83
CA LYS A 89 9.71 -13.69 -15.95
C LYS A 89 9.47 -12.24 -15.52
N LYS A 90 9.17 -12.00 -14.23
CA LYS A 90 8.92 -10.66 -13.70
C LYS A 90 10.19 -9.88 -13.37
N ILE A 91 11.34 -10.53 -13.32
CA ILE A 91 12.62 -9.87 -12.97
C ILE A 91 12.95 -8.72 -13.94
N ASN A 92 12.70 -8.90 -15.23
CA ASN A 92 13.04 -7.91 -16.26
C ASN A 92 11.81 -7.40 -17.04
N ASP A 93 10.61 -7.57 -16.52
CA ASP A 93 9.37 -7.26 -17.22
C ASP A 93 9.23 -5.75 -17.53
N ASN A 94 8.93 -4.94 -16.52
CA ASN A 94 8.72 -3.50 -16.70
C ASN A 94 10.01 -2.69 -16.67
N TYR A 95 10.95 -3.07 -15.81
CA TYR A 95 12.24 -2.41 -15.66
C TYR A 95 13.34 -3.46 -15.64
N GLN A 96 14.43 -3.17 -16.37
CA GLN A 96 15.63 -4.01 -16.40
C GLN A 96 16.28 -4.03 -15.01
N ALA A 97 16.41 -5.20 -14.42
CA ALA A 97 17.13 -5.37 -13.17
C ALA A 97 18.65 -5.39 -13.40
N SER A 98 19.40 -4.70 -12.54
CA SER A 98 20.85 -4.87 -12.47
C SER A 98 21.25 -6.18 -11.81
N VAL A 99 20.41 -6.62 -10.83
CA VAL A 99 20.51 -7.91 -10.17
C VAL A 99 19.12 -8.48 -9.95
N GLY A 100 18.86 -9.69 -10.43
CA GLY A 100 17.62 -10.42 -10.19
C GLY A 100 17.82 -11.53 -9.17
N LEU A 101 16.94 -11.60 -8.18
CA LEU A 101 16.89 -12.65 -7.17
C LEU A 101 15.55 -13.37 -7.30
N VAL A 102 15.57 -14.54 -7.92
CA VAL A 102 14.36 -15.37 -8.07
C VAL A 102 14.15 -16.16 -6.77
N GLY A 103 13.01 -15.93 -6.12
CA GLY A 103 12.68 -16.61 -4.88
C GLY A 103 11.59 -15.91 -4.07
N ASP A 104 11.16 -16.60 -3.03
CA ASP A 104 10.21 -16.04 -2.06
C ASP A 104 10.76 -14.78 -1.39
N ALA A 105 9.92 -13.74 -1.29
CA ALA A 105 10.31 -12.44 -0.76
C ALA A 105 10.80 -12.53 0.69
N LYS A 106 10.10 -13.29 1.56
CA LYS A 106 10.43 -13.43 2.96
C LYS A 106 11.76 -14.12 3.17
N GLU A 107 11.95 -15.27 2.52
CA GLU A 107 13.19 -16.03 2.62
C GLU A 107 14.39 -15.29 2.03
N THR A 108 14.18 -14.56 0.93
CA THR A 108 15.23 -13.75 0.31
C THR A 108 15.63 -12.59 1.21
N VAL A 109 14.65 -11.82 1.72
CA VAL A 109 14.93 -10.70 2.64
C VAL A 109 15.57 -11.18 3.94
N LYS A 110 15.16 -12.32 4.47
CA LYS A 110 15.79 -12.94 5.64
C LYS A 110 17.28 -13.23 5.41
N LYS A 111 17.61 -13.80 4.24
CA LYS A 111 19.02 -14.06 3.85
C LYS A 111 19.81 -12.78 3.64
N LEU A 112 19.20 -11.72 3.07
CA LEU A 112 19.82 -10.41 2.96
C LEU A 112 20.14 -9.84 4.32
N ASN A 113 19.19 -9.84 5.26
CA ASN A 113 19.39 -9.38 6.62
C ASN A 113 20.54 -10.10 7.35
N ALA A 114 20.71 -11.39 7.11
CA ALA A 114 21.80 -12.18 7.71
C ALA A 114 23.19 -11.82 7.18
N LYS A 115 23.26 -11.21 5.99
CA LYS A 115 24.53 -10.82 5.34
C LYS A 115 24.88 -9.34 5.56
N LEU A 116 23.94 -8.54 6.03
CA LEU A 116 24.18 -7.14 6.32
C LEU A 116 24.82 -7.00 7.70
N ASN A 117 26.07 -6.55 7.72
CA ASN A 117 26.88 -6.36 8.93
C ASN A 117 26.96 -4.86 9.34
N ASN A 118 26.37 -3.96 8.55
CA ASN A 118 26.50 -2.52 8.79
C ASN A 118 25.22 -1.97 9.44
N SER A 119 25.41 -1.19 10.50
CA SER A 119 24.39 -0.28 11.02
C SER A 119 24.55 1.08 10.35
N VAL A 120 23.43 1.66 9.95
CA VAL A 120 23.38 3.04 9.44
C VAL A 120 23.76 4.00 10.56
N SER A 121 24.52 5.06 10.24
CA SER A 121 24.82 6.10 11.22
C SER A 121 23.55 6.87 11.61
N LEU A 122 23.54 7.42 12.83
CA LEU A 122 22.42 8.24 13.32
C LEU A 122 22.20 9.45 12.39
N GLU A 123 23.26 10.07 11.88
CA GLU A 123 23.18 11.21 10.97
C GLU A 123 22.51 10.83 9.66
N GLN A 124 22.87 9.69 9.06
CA GLN A 124 22.23 9.18 7.84
C GLN A 124 20.76 8.88 8.08
N LEU A 125 20.43 8.23 9.21
CA LEU A 125 19.04 7.91 9.56
C LEU A 125 18.18 9.17 9.73
N GLU A 126 18.68 10.21 10.39
CA GLU A 126 17.98 11.49 10.54
C GLU A 126 17.81 12.21 9.18
N SER A 127 18.82 12.18 8.32
CA SER A 127 18.73 12.73 6.97
C SER A 127 17.60 12.05 6.17
N VAL A 128 17.50 10.72 6.24
CA VAL A 128 16.46 9.95 5.54
C VAL A 128 15.07 10.22 6.11
N LYS A 129 14.94 10.29 7.44
CA LYS A 129 13.66 10.69 8.08
C LYS A 129 13.19 12.07 7.62
N ASN A 130 14.12 13.03 7.56
CA ASN A 130 13.81 14.39 7.09
C ASN A 130 13.38 14.39 5.62
N ALA A 131 13.99 13.57 4.77
CA ALA A 131 13.55 13.39 3.38
C ALA A 131 12.11 12.85 3.30
N VAL A 132 11.75 11.85 4.11
CA VAL A 132 10.38 11.31 4.17
C VAL A 132 9.38 12.37 4.63
N ILE A 133 9.72 13.14 5.68
CA ILE A 133 8.87 14.24 6.17
C ILE A 133 8.64 15.26 5.06
N GLU A 134 9.69 15.65 4.36
CA GLU A 134 9.59 16.66 3.28
C GLU A 134 8.74 16.14 2.10
N ILE A 135 8.88 14.87 1.71
CA ILE A 135 8.04 14.27 0.67
C ILE A 135 6.57 14.26 1.09
N LYS A 136 6.27 13.81 2.32
CA LYS A 136 4.91 13.83 2.85
C LYS A 136 4.33 15.25 2.90
N ARG A 137 5.14 16.25 3.29
CA ARG A 137 4.74 17.65 3.28
C ARG A 137 4.40 18.15 1.87
N LYS A 138 5.20 17.78 0.86
CA LYS A 138 4.93 18.12 -0.55
C LYS A 138 3.65 17.45 -1.05
N ILE A 139 3.44 16.17 -0.73
CA ILE A 139 2.20 15.46 -1.05
C ILE A 139 1.00 16.21 -0.46
N ASP A 140 1.05 16.57 0.82
CA ASP A 140 -0.01 17.32 1.50
C ASP A 140 -0.29 18.69 0.87
N ALA A 141 0.76 19.42 0.51
CA ALA A 141 0.64 20.72 -0.14
C ALA A 141 -0.05 20.64 -1.51
N ASN A 142 0.20 19.54 -2.24
CA ASN A 142 -0.31 19.30 -3.59
C ASN A 142 -1.65 18.55 -3.63
N LEU A 143 -2.30 18.31 -2.48
CA LEU A 143 -3.62 17.72 -2.45
C LEU A 143 -4.64 18.63 -3.14
N THR A 144 -5.45 18.05 -4.02
CA THR A 144 -6.60 18.71 -4.63
C THR A 144 -7.66 19.06 -3.59
N LYS A 145 -8.62 19.89 -3.97
CA LYS A 145 -9.75 20.24 -3.09
C LYS A 145 -10.55 19.01 -2.66
N SER A 146 -10.73 18.05 -3.57
CA SER A 146 -11.42 16.79 -3.28
C SER A 146 -10.61 15.92 -2.32
N GLU A 147 -9.32 15.71 -2.59
CA GLU A 147 -8.44 14.93 -1.71
C GLU A 147 -8.37 15.52 -0.28
N LYS A 148 -8.37 16.84 -0.13
CA LYS A 148 -8.45 17.51 1.20
C LYS A 148 -9.75 17.18 1.93
N ARG A 149 -10.87 17.04 1.22
CA ARG A 149 -12.15 16.59 1.81
C ARG A 149 -12.07 15.11 2.21
N HIS A 150 -11.54 14.25 1.32
CA HIS A 150 -11.34 12.84 1.61
C HIS A 150 -10.45 12.64 2.84
N LYS A 151 -9.33 13.34 2.93
CA LYS A 151 -8.39 13.27 4.06
C LYS A 151 -9.09 13.54 5.39
N LYS A 152 -9.98 14.54 5.47
CA LYS A 152 -10.73 14.80 6.70
C LYS A 152 -11.57 13.61 7.15
N LEU A 153 -12.31 13.00 6.20
CA LEU A 153 -13.11 11.81 6.50
C LEU A 153 -12.23 10.61 6.86
N LEU A 154 -11.19 10.33 6.08
CA LEU A 154 -10.25 9.25 6.32
C LEU A 154 -9.57 9.37 7.70
N THR A 155 -9.21 10.59 8.10
CA THR A 155 -8.65 10.86 9.45
C THR A 155 -9.65 10.50 10.54
N ILE A 156 -10.93 10.87 10.38
CA ILE A 156 -11.99 10.50 11.34
C ILE A 156 -12.16 9.00 11.40
N LEU A 157 -12.28 8.33 10.25
CA LEU A 157 -12.43 6.88 10.16
C LEU A 157 -11.26 6.16 10.84
N ARG A 158 -10.02 6.60 10.60
CA ARG A 158 -8.85 5.97 11.25
C ARG A 158 -8.86 6.17 12.76
N LYS A 159 -9.34 7.31 13.24
CA LYS A 159 -9.41 7.62 14.68
C LYS A 159 -10.43 6.77 15.43
N ILE A 160 -11.60 6.51 14.81
CA ILE A 160 -12.69 5.76 15.45
C ILE A 160 -12.61 4.25 15.24
N ALA A 161 -11.98 3.80 14.15
CA ALA A 161 -11.87 2.38 13.87
C ALA A 161 -10.76 1.73 14.70
N PRO A 162 -10.98 0.54 15.29
CA PRO A 162 -9.93 -0.24 15.91
C PRO A 162 -8.73 -0.45 14.99
N SER A 163 -7.53 -0.59 15.55
CA SER A 163 -6.29 -0.75 14.76
C SER A 163 -6.31 -1.98 13.86
N GLU A 164 -6.93 -3.06 14.33
CA GLU A 164 -7.05 -4.35 13.64
C GLU A 164 -8.11 -4.37 12.54
N THR A 165 -8.88 -3.28 12.36
CA THR A 165 -9.95 -3.21 11.35
C THR A 165 -9.42 -3.47 9.94
N ILE A 166 -10.08 -4.41 9.24
CA ILE A 166 -9.90 -4.61 7.81
C ILE A 166 -10.82 -3.66 7.06
N PHE A 167 -10.24 -2.85 6.18
CA PHE A 167 -11.00 -1.99 5.27
C PHE A 167 -11.06 -2.65 3.89
N SER A 168 -12.25 -3.04 3.47
CA SER A 168 -12.50 -3.48 2.11
C SER A 168 -12.97 -2.28 1.29
N THR A 169 -12.25 -1.98 0.22
CA THR A 169 -12.44 -0.75 -0.54
C THR A 169 -12.72 -1.04 -2.00
N ASP A 170 -13.51 -0.19 -2.62
CA ASP A 170 -13.79 -0.24 -4.05
C ASP A 170 -12.97 0.80 -4.83
N ALA A 171 -13.01 0.74 -6.15
CA ALA A 171 -12.47 1.76 -7.04
C ALA A 171 -13.32 3.03 -6.97
N CYS A 172 -13.12 3.85 -5.94
CA CYS A 172 -13.80 5.13 -5.74
C CYS A 172 -12.84 6.23 -5.31
N GLN A 173 -13.23 7.48 -5.47
CA GLN A 173 -12.38 8.64 -5.18
C GLN A 173 -11.82 8.63 -3.76
N LEU A 174 -12.65 8.29 -2.77
CA LEU A 174 -12.22 8.20 -1.37
C LEU A 174 -11.13 7.15 -1.17
N SER A 175 -11.30 5.99 -1.79
CA SER A 175 -10.35 4.87 -1.68
C SER A 175 -9.02 5.18 -2.38
N TYR A 176 -9.05 5.83 -3.54
CA TYR A 176 -7.81 6.28 -4.21
C TYR A 176 -7.00 7.26 -3.36
N THR A 177 -7.67 8.19 -2.66
CA THR A 177 -6.99 9.03 -1.66
C THR A 177 -6.47 8.20 -0.51
N GLY A 178 -7.24 7.23 -0.03
CA GLY A 178 -6.86 6.32 1.06
C GLY A 178 -5.63 5.48 0.77
N VAL A 179 -5.32 5.20 -0.50
CA VAL A 179 -4.10 4.48 -0.88
C VAL A 179 -2.85 5.14 -0.28
N PHE A 180 -2.77 6.46 -0.29
CA PHE A 180 -1.59 7.19 0.20
C PHE A 180 -1.82 8.03 1.47
N ASP A 181 -3.07 8.21 1.90
CA ASP A 181 -3.42 9.09 3.04
C ASP A 181 -4.21 8.38 4.16
N PHE A 182 -4.29 7.05 4.15
CA PHE A 182 -4.93 6.26 5.21
C PHE A 182 -3.95 5.24 5.79
N ASN A 183 -3.52 5.45 7.02
CA ASN A 183 -2.48 4.61 7.63
C ASN A 183 -3.01 3.23 8.03
N ILE A 184 -2.30 2.20 7.59
CA ILE A 184 -2.57 0.80 7.87
C ILE A 184 -1.40 0.23 8.69
N PRO A 185 -1.67 -0.41 9.86
CA PRO A 185 -0.61 -0.87 10.74
C PRO A 185 0.09 -2.14 10.26
N GLU A 186 -0.60 -2.98 9.47
CA GLU A 186 -0.06 -4.25 8.98
C GLU A 186 -0.69 -4.67 7.65
N ALA A 187 -0.03 -5.56 6.94
CA ALA A 187 -0.52 -6.08 5.65
C ALA A 187 -1.91 -6.73 5.75
N ARG A 188 -2.61 -6.76 4.61
CA ARG A 188 -3.95 -7.37 4.47
C ARG A 188 -5.07 -6.69 5.28
N LYS A 189 -4.82 -5.47 5.76
CA LYS A 189 -5.87 -4.64 6.40
C LYS A 189 -6.47 -3.58 5.45
N TRP A 190 -5.96 -3.50 4.23
CA TRP A 190 -6.49 -2.66 3.15
C TRP A 190 -6.69 -3.52 1.91
N LEU A 191 -7.93 -4.01 1.73
CA LEU A 191 -8.33 -4.80 0.57
C LEU A 191 -8.83 -3.84 -0.51
N HIS A 192 -8.01 -3.59 -1.52
CA HIS A 192 -8.32 -2.67 -2.62
C HIS A 192 -8.23 -3.42 -3.96
N PRO A 193 -9.13 -3.16 -4.92
CA PRO A 193 -9.06 -3.77 -6.24
C PRO A 193 -7.84 -3.24 -7.00
N VAL A 194 -6.74 -4.00 -6.98
CA VAL A 194 -5.53 -3.70 -7.74
C VAL A 194 -5.51 -4.47 -9.06
N GLY A 195 -4.77 -3.98 -10.02
CA GLY A 195 -4.67 -4.60 -11.35
C GLY A 195 -5.89 -4.32 -12.21
N PHE A 196 -6.90 -5.16 -12.17
CA PHE A 196 -8.12 -5.01 -13.00
C PHE A 196 -9.08 -3.92 -12.53
N CYS A 197 -9.03 -3.53 -11.26
CA CYS A 197 -9.87 -2.47 -10.64
C CYS A 197 -11.39 -2.69 -10.84
N ALA A 198 -11.87 -3.92 -10.66
CA ALA A 198 -13.29 -4.24 -10.80
C ALA A 198 -14.14 -3.47 -9.79
N LEU A 199 -15.20 -2.81 -10.29
CA LEU A 199 -16.21 -2.16 -9.45
C LEU A 199 -17.10 -3.19 -8.74
N GLY A 200 -17.58 -2.86 -7.53
CA GLY A 200 -18.49 -3.69 -6.75
C GLY A 200 -17.81 -4.78 -5.93
N ASN A 201 -16.47 -4.84 -5.87
CA ASN A 201 -15.79 -5.90 -5.14
C ASN A 201 -15.69 -5.67 -3.61
N ALA A 202 -15.89 -4.43 -3.15
CA ALA A 202 -15.69 -4.09 -1.74
C ALA A 202 -16.61 -4.87 -0.80
N LEU A 203 -17.89 -4.97 -1.12
CA LEU A 203 -18.87 -5.65 -0.25
C LEU A 203 -18.65 -7.18 -0.23
N PRO A 204 -18.53 -7.89 -1.37
CA PRO A 204 -18.21 -9.32 -1.36
C PRO A 204 -16.91 -9.66 -0.63
N ASN A 205 -15.86 -8.87 -0.83
CA ASN A 205 -14.59 -9.07 -0.13
C ASN A 205 -14.72 -8.87 1.39
N ALA A 206 -15.52 -7.88 1.82
CA ALA A 206 -15.79 -7.64 3.24
C ALA A 206 -16.56 -8.80 3.87
N ILE A 207 -17.55 -9.35 3.16
CA ILE A 207 -18.30 -10.54 3.58
C ILE A 207 -17.33 -11.71 3.76
N GLY A 208 -16.51 -12.00 2.76
CA GLY A 208 -15.52 -13.07 2.83
C GLY A 208 -14.52 -12.88 3.97
N ALA A 209 -14.00 -11.66 4.16
CA ALA A 209 -13.09 -11.34 5.26
C ALA A 209 -13.75 -11.52 6.63
N LYS A 210 -15.01 -11.10 6.78
CA LYS A 210 -15.75 -11.22 8.04
C LYS A 210 -16.11 -12.68 8.36
N MET A 211 -16.41 -13.48 7.35
CA MET A 211 -16.63 -14.91 7.50
C MET A 211 -15.36 -15.65 7.90
N ALA A 212 -14.23 -15.30 7.28
CA ALA A 212 -12.93 -15.91 7.60
C ALA A 212 -12.39 -15.49 8.98
N LEU A 213 -12.70 -14.27 9.42
CA LEU A 213 -12.22 -13.69 10.67
C LEU A 213 -13.40 -13.09 11.47
N PRO A 214 -14.25 -13.93 12.09
CA PRO A 214 -15.50 -13.48 12.70
C PRO A 214 -15.36 -12.45 13.82
N THR A 215 -14.25 -12.47 14.54
CA THR A 215 -13.98 -11.53 15.65
C THR A 215 -13.31 -10.22 15.19
N THR A 216 -12.71 -10.19 13.99
CA THR A 216 -12.03 -9.00 13.48
C THR A 216 -13.06 -7.99 12.95
N PRO A 217 -12.93 -6.70 13.31
CA PRO A 217 -13.73 -5.65 12.69
C PRO A 217 -13.45 -5.54 11.19
N VAL A 218 -14.51 -5.44 10.39
CA VAL A 218 -14.41 -5.23 8.93
C VAL A 218 -15.32 -4.07 8.56
N ALA A 219 -14.84 -3.14 7.75
CA ALA A 219 -15.60 -2.01 7.23
C ALA A 219 -15.47 -1.91 5.72
N VAL A 220 -16.51 -1.43 5.06
CA VAL A 220 -16.58 -1.24 3.61
C VAL A 220 -16.46 0.24 3.29
N LEU A 221 -15.56 0.59 2.35
CA LEU A 221 -15.49 1.93 1.74
C LEU A 221 -15.81 1.79 0.25
N VAL A 222 -16.92 2.32 -0.19
CA VAL A 222 -17.42 2.13 -1.55
C VAL A 222 -17.98 3.42 -2.11
N GLY A 223 -17.89 3.62 -3.42
CA GLY A 223 -18.64 4.67 -4.11
C GLY A 223 -20.09 4.23 -4.36
N ASP A 224 -20.97 5.18 -4.56
CA ASP A 224 -22.38 4.94 -4.90
C ASP A 224 -22.53 4.01 -6.12
N GLY A 225 -21.83 4.30 -7.22
CA GLY A 225 -21.82 3.45 -8.40
C GLY A 225 -21.29 2.03 -8.13
N GLY A 226 -20.15 1.90 -7.44
CA GLY A 226 -19.59 0.59 -7.06
C GLY A 226 -20.53 -0.21 -6.16
N PHE A 227 -21.21 0.46 -5.22
CA PHE A 227 -22.19 -0.17 -4.34
C PHE A 227 -23.37 -0.78 -5.12
N MET A 228 -23.85 -0.09 -6.14
CA MET A 228 -24.95 -0.57 -6.99
C MET A 228 -24.65 -1.91 -7.67
N PHE A 229 -23.39 -2.20 -8.01
CA PHE A 229 -23.00 -3.48 -8.61
C PHE A 229 -23.13 -4.68 -7.68
N SER A 230 -22.95 -4.47 -6.38
CA SER A 230 -22.92 -5.55 -5.39
C SER A 230 -23.97 -5.39 -4.26
N MET A 231 -24.86 -4.43 -4.36
CA MET A 231 -25.92 -4.21 -3.36
C MET A 231 -26.73 -5.48 -3.02
N PRO A 232 -27.04 -6.40 -3.97
CA PRO A 232 -27.73 -7.66 -3.65
C PRO A 232 -27.00 -8.52 -2.62
N GLU A 233 -25.67 -8.39 -2.49
CA GLU A 233 -24.87 -9.14 -1.49
C GLU A 233 -25.18 -8.74 -0.05
N LEU A 234 -25.94 -7.66 0.18
CA LEU A 234 -26.49 -7.37 1.49
C LEU A 234 -27.39 -8.52 2.03
N LEU A 235 -28.03 -9.26 1.13
CA LEU A 235 -28.81 -10.45 1.52
C LEU A 235 -27.89 -11.54 2.05
N SER A 236 -26.78 -11.80 1.38
CA SER A 236 -25.75 -12.76 1.83
C SER A 236 -25.20 -12.36 3.20
N ALA A 237 -24.89 -11.08 3.41
CA ALA A 237 -24.43 -10.57 4.70
C ALA A 237 -25.49 -10.76 5.80
N LYS A 238 -26.77 -10.50 5.50
CA LYS A 238 -27.89 -10.67 6.40
C LYS A 238 -28.10 -12.14 6.76
N GLU A 239 -28.09 -13.05 5.79
CA GLU A 239 -28.26 -14.50 6.00
C GLU A 239 -27.17 -15.06 6.92
N GLN A 240 -25.96 -14.54 6.80
CA GLN A 240 -24.81 -14.92 7.64
C GLN A 240 -24.74 -14.13 8.95
N ASN A 241 -25.71 -13.26 9.26
CA ASN A 241 -25.75 -12.39 10.46
C ASN A 241 -24.45 -11.58 10.64
N LEU A 242 -23.87 -11.05 9.55
CA LEU A 242 -22.64 -10.30 9.61
C LEU A 242 -22.89 -8.84 9.98
N SER A 243 -22.08 -8.31 10.91
CA SER A 243 -22.02 -6.88 11.22
C SER A 243 -20.93 -6.22 10.39
N LEU A 244 -21.33 -5.41 9.41
CA LEU A 244 -20.46 -4.73 8.45
C LEU A 244 -20.87 -3.26 8.32
N PRO A 245 -20.15 -2.31 8.92
CA PRO A 245 -20.28 -0.89 8.58
C PRO A 245 -19.95 -0.65 7.12
N ILE A 246 -20.87 -0.01 6.38
CA ILE A 246 -20.71 0.31 4.97
C ILE A 246 -20.73 1.83 4.84
N ILE A 247 -19.62 2.40 4.38
CA ILE A 247 -19.45 3.82 4.12
C ILE A 247 -19.53 4.05 2.63
N ILE A 248 -20.61 4.69 2.17
CA ILE A 248 -20.84 5.02 0.77
C ILE A 248 -20.40 6.45 0.54
N TRP A 249 -19.43 6.64 -0.36
CA TRP A 249 -19.00 7.94 -0.82
C TRP A 249 -19.80 8.35 -2.04
N GLU A 250 -20.65 9.35 -1.86
CA GLU A 250 -21.45 9.96 -2.92
C GLU A 250 -20.82 11.33 -3.27
N ASN A 251 -20.59 11.58 -4.55
CA ASN A 251 -19.85 12.73 -5.05
C ASN A 251 -20.70 13.72 -5.89
N GLY A 252 -22.00 13.46 -6.05
CA GLY A 252 -22.93 14.30 -6.79
C GLY A 252 -23.06 13.96 -8.28
N GLY A 253 -22.70 12.74 -8.69
CA GLY A 253 -22.87 12.26 -10.05
C GLY A 253 -21.68 11.58 -10.65
#